data_0f5eae9b91f4670a19614e59a44b3707
#
_entry.id   0f5eae9b91f4670a19614e59a44b3707
#
_cell.length_a   1.000
_cell.length_b   1.000
_cell.length_c   1.000
_cell.angle_alpha   90.00
_cell.angle_beta   90.00
_cell.angle_gamma   90.00
#
_symmetry.space_group_name_H-M   'P 1'
#
loop_
_entity.id
_entity.type
_entity.pdbx_description
1 polymer ?
#
loop_
_entity_poly.entity_id
_entity_poly.type
_entity_poly.pdbx_seq_one_letter_code
_entity_poly.pdbx_strand_id
1 'polypeptide(L)'
;MSRYDIDGFHIDDYFYPYPAAGKQIPDQQLFRQQGRGFRDIGDWRRDNVSRFVKQLGETIHAVKPWVKFGVSPFGIYRNRRNSPIGSNTFGLQNYDDLYADVLLWVNNGFIDYCVPQIYWEIGNRAADYKTLIQWWNKYAGNRPLYIGEDIERTAKYPDPVNPRSHQLPAKHRLHQQMNNVQGTVLWYAQTAADNVGNIGHTLRNYYWKYPALPPLMPFLDNKAPKAVKSLKIEWTAQGPMLTWKAPKASRRKWGDVATRFAIYRFEKGSRINLNDVTALQAVVYGTRYKLPYLKDRKYTYVVTALDRVGNEGKGKKKSVSF
;
A
#
# COMPACT_ATOMS: atom_id res chain seq x y z
N MET A 1 15.66 -9.87 -8.62
CA MET A 1 15.73 -9.33 -7.25
C MET A 1 17.15 -9.06 -6.78
N SER A 2 18.07 -10.02 -6.79
CA SER A 2 19.45 -9.85 -6.28
C SER A 2 20.22 -8.68 -6.93
N ARG A 3 19.96 -8.39 -8.20
CA ARG A 3 20.67 -7.36 -8.99
C ARG A 3 20.16 -5.91 -8.76
N TYR A 4 18.95 -5.72 -8.22
CA TYR A 4 18.33 -4.39 -8.10
C TYR A 4 17.99 -4.08 -6.65
N ASP A 5 18.19 -2.83 -6.25
CA ASP A 5 17.83 -2.35 -4.91
C ASP A 5 16.36 -1.96 -4.88
N ILE A 6 15.49 -2.96 -4.69
CA ILE A 6 14.03 -2.81 -4.64
C ILE A 6 13.50 -2.96 -3.22
N ASP A 7 12.40 -2.30 -2.92
CA ASP A 7 11.70 -2.34 -1.63
C ASP A 7 10.41 -3.18 -1.65
N GLY A 8 9.96 -3.60 -2.84
CA GLY A 8 8.75 -4.40 -2.99
C GLY A 8 8.74 -5.21 -4.28
N PHE A 9 8.02 -6.32 -4.26
CA PHE A 9 7.69 -7.14 -5.41
C PHE A 9 6.18 -7.37 -5.42
N HIS A 10 5.55 -7.20 -6.59
CA HIS A 10 4.10 -7.25 -6.72
C HIS A 10 3.70 -8.10 -7.92
N ILE A 11 2.67 -8.92 -7.76
CA ILE A 11 2.05 -9.67 -8.87
C ILE A 11 0.56 -9.30 -8.98
N ASP A 12 0.07 -9.40 -10.18
CA ASP A 12 -1.31 -9.14 -10.54
C ASP A 12 -2.20 -10.39 -10.39
N ASP A 13 -3.41 -10.39 -10.90
CA ASP A 13 -4.46 -11.41 -10.71
C ASP A 13 -4.44 -12.57 -11.71
N TYR A 14 -3.40 -12.71 -12.53
CA TYR A 14 -3.28 -13.74 -13.56
C TYR A 14 -2.74 -15.07 -12.99
N PHE A 15 -3.55 -15.74 -12.17
CA PHE A 15 -3.20 -17.04 -11.54
C PHE A 15 -3.49 -18.22 -12.46
N TYR A 16 -4.75 -18.46 -12.76
CA TYR A 16 -5.20 -19.29 -13.86
C TYR A 16 -5.84 -18.41 -14.94
N PRO A 17 -5.90 -18.88 -16.21
CA PRO A 17 -6.51 -18.11 -17.29
C PRO A 17 -7.96 -17.71 -16.94
N TYR A 18 -8.32 -16.49 -17.33
CA TYR A 18 -9.71 -16.06 -17.24
C TYR A 18 -10.62 -17.01 -18.02
N PRO A 19 -11.80 -17.40 -17.49
CA PRO A 19 -12.73 -18.24 -18.18
C PRO A 19 -13.13 -17.66 -19.54
N ALA A 20 -13.02 -18.46 -20.60
CA ALA A 20 -13.45 -18.09 -21.94
C ALA A 20 -14.54 -19.05 -22.40
N ALA A 21 -15.59 -18.53 -23.06
CA ALA A 21 -16.70 -19.35 -23.51
C ALA A 21 -16.24 -20.52 -24.39
N GLY A 22 -16.70 -21.73 -24.08
CA GLY A 22 -16.34 -22.95 -24.80
C GLY A 22 -14.88 -23.40 -24.65
N LYS A 23 -14.09 -22.76 -23.79
CA LYS A 23 -12.69 -23.17 -23.51
C LYS A 23 -12.59 -23.84 -22.15
N GLN A 24 -11.82 -24.92 -22.09
CA GLN A 24 -11.44 -25.58 -20.84
C GLN A 24 -9.93 -25.48 -20.66
N ILE A 25 -9.48 -25.46 -19.40
CA ILE A 25 -8.06 -25.51 -19.07
C ILE A 25 -7.58 -26.93 -19.38
N PRO A 26 -6.54 -27.14 -20.23
CA PRO A 26 -6.12 -28.46 -20.70
C PRO A 26 -5.21 -29.19 -19.69
N ASP A 27 -5.60 -29.23 -18.41
CA ASP A 27 -4.81 -29.81 -17.32
C ASP A 27 -5.40 -31.09 -16.70
N GLN A 28 -6.47 -31.65 -17.26
CA GLN A 28 -7.13 -32.87 -16.77
C GLN A 28 -6.18 -34.08 -16.71
N GLN A 29 -5.33 -34.24 -17.73
CA GLN A 29 -4.35 -35.31 -17.75
C GLN A 29 -3.30 -35.13 -16.64
N LEU A 30 -2.81 -33.89 -16.47
CA LEU A 30 -1.86 -33.57 -15.42
C LEU A 30 -2.46 -33.81 -14.02
N PHE A 31 -3.73 -33.45 -13.83
CA PHE A 31 -4.45 -33.72 -12.58
C PHE A 31 -4.49 -35.19 -12.26
N ARG A 32 -4.81 -36.08 -13.27
CA ARG A 32 -4.82 -37.55 -13.05
C ARG A 32 -3.45 -38.10 -12.66
N GLN A 33 -2.36 -37.51 -13.21
CA GLN A 33 -0.99 -37.98 -12.96
C GLN A 33 -0.40 -37.40 -11.67
N GLN A 34 -0.73 -36.15 -11.33
CA GLN A 34 -0.08 -35.38 -10.27
C GLN A 34 -1.09 -34.72 -9.31
N GLY A 35 -2.24 -35.34 -9.11
CA GLY A 35 -3.35 -34.82 -8.30
C GLY A 35 -3.09 -34.78 -6.79
N ARG A 36 -1.98 -35.33 -6.30
CA ARG A 36 -1.58 -35.30 -4.88
C ARG A 36 -2.68 -35.69 -3.89
N GLY A 37 -3.58 -36.61 -4.29
CA GLY A 37 -4.70 -37.06 -3.46
C GLY A 37 -5.92 -36.13 -3.45
N PHE A 38 -5.93 -35.02 -4.16
CA PHE A 38 -7.12 -34.23 -4.34
C PHE A 38 -8.19 -34.97 -5.14
N ARG A 39 -9.44 -34.86 -4.70
CA ARG A 39 -10.60 -35.46 -5.40
C ARG A 39 -11.21 -34.46 -6.40
N ASP A 40 -11.11 -33.17 -6.12
CA ASP A 40 -11.62 -32.08 -6.94
C ASP A 40 -10.47 -31.37 -7.65
N ILE A 41 -10.60 -31.12 -8.95
CA ILE A 41 -9.58 -30.46 -9.76
C ILE A 41 -9.45 -28.97 -9.39
N GLY A 42 -10.54 -28.32 -8.95
CA GLY A 42 -10.52 -26.93 -8.49
C GLY A 42 -9.70 -26.78 -7.21
N ASP A 43 -9.82 -27.75 -6.27
CA ASP A 43 -9.00 -27.75 -5.05
C ASP A 43 -7.52 -27.97 -5.38
N TRP A 44 -7.21 -28.86 -6.32
CA TRP A 44 -5.85 -29.08 -6.78
C TRP A 44 -5.27 -27.83 -7.46
N ARG A 45 -6.05 -27.12 -8.28
CA ARG A 45 -5.63 -25.86 -8.91
C ARG A 45 -5.37 -24.78 -7.86
N ARG A 46 -6.23 -24.65 -6.85
CA ARG A 46 -6.02 -23.70 -5.73
C ARG A 46 -4.76 -24.03 -4.93
N ASP A 47 -4.50 -25.32 -4.70
CA ASP A 47 -3.26 -25.73 -4.04
C ASP A 47 -2.02 -25.40 -4.89
N ASN A 48 -2.07 -25.60 -6.21
CA ASN A 48 -0.98 -25.22 -7.11
C ASN A 48 -0.64 -23.73 -6.99
N VAL A 49 -1.64 -22.85 -7.06
CA VAL A 49 -1.47 -21.41 -6.95
C VAL A 49 -0.96 -21.03 -5.55
N SER A 50 -1.56 -21.60 -4.51
CA SER A 50 -1.17 -21.29 -3.12
C SER A 50 0.27 -21.72 -2.81
N ARG A 51 0.70 -22.88 -3.33
CA ARG A 51 2.10 -23.32 -3.23
C ARG A 51 3.06 -22.39 -3.96
N PHE A 52 2.70 -21.96 -5.18
CA PHE A 52 3.48 -20.99 -5.94
C PHE A 52 3.62 -19.67 -5.18
N VAL A 53 2.53 -19.10 -4.69
CA VAL A 53 2.52 -17.81 -3.95
C VAL A 53 3.37 -17.94 -2.67
N LYS A 54 3.19 -19.03 -1.91
CA LYS A 54 3.98 -19.29 -0.69
C LYS A 54 5.47 -19.38 -1.01
N GLN A 55 5.85 -20.23 -1.97
CA GLN A 55 7.25 -20.41 -2.35
C GLN A 55 7.89 -19.13 -2.88
N LEU A 56 7.13 -18.33 -3.63
CA LEU A 56 7.59 -17.04 -4.12
C LEU A 56 7.88 -16.07 -2.96
N GLY A 57 6.98 -15.95 -2.00
CA GLY A 57 7.18 -15.13 -0.79
C GLY A 57 8.41 -15.58 0.02
N GLU A 58 8.53 -16.87 0.29
CA GLU A 58 9.68 -17.45 0.99
C GLU A 58 11.01 -17.17 0.26
N THR A 59 11.01 -17.31 -1.08
CA THR A 59 12.20 -17.05 -1.92
C THR A 59 12.56 -15.55 -1.89
N ILE A 60 11.58 -14.66 -1.95
CA ILE A 60 11.78 -13.22 -1.87
C ILE A 60 12.46 -12.87 -0.55
N HIS A 61 11.93 -13.33 0.57
CA HIS A 61 12.45 -13.02 1.90
C HIS A 61 13.80 -13.70 2.18
N ALA A 62 14.06 -14.88 1.61
CA ALA A 62 15.37 -15.52 1.71
C ALA A 62 16.47 -14.70 1.01
N VAL A 63 16.16 -14.05 -0.11
CA VAL A 63 17.10 -13.21 -0.86
C VAL A 63 17.24 -11.82 -0.24
N LYS A 64 16.10 -11.17 0.08
CA LYS A 64 16.04 -9.83 0.68
C LYS A 64 14.89 -9.73 1.68
N PRO A 65 15.17 -9.93 2.98
CA PRO A 65 14.14 -9.99 4.03
C PRO A 65 13.25 -8.75 4.15
N TRP A 66 13.70 -7.61 3.65
CA TRP A 66 12.94 -6.34 3.69
C TRP A 66 12.02 -6.11 2.50
N VAL A 67 12.15 -6.90 1.42
CA VAL A 67 11.33 -6.71 0.22
C VAL A 67 9.94 -7.22 0.48
N LYS A 68 8.98 -6.32 0.39
CA LYS A 68 7.57 -6.59 0.60
C LYS A 68 7.00 -7.35 -0.60
N PHE A 69 6.28 -8.43 -0.35
CA PHE A 69 5.60 -9.19 -1.39
C PHE A 69 4.10 -8.92 -1.35
N GLY A 70 3.54 -8.37 -2.42
CA GLY A 70 2.13 -8.05 -2.54
C GLY A 70 1.46 -8.70 -3.73
N VAL A 71 0.13 -8.85 -3.61
CA VAL A 71 -0.73 -9.38 -4.66
C VAL A 71 -1.91 -8.45 -4.88
N SER A 72 -2.25 -8.23 -6.15
CA SER A 72 -3.42 -7.47 -6.59
C SER A 72 -4.48 -8.43 -7.18
N PRO A 73 -5.25 -9.15 -6.34
CA PRO A 73 -6.21 -10.13 -6.81
C PRO A 73 -7.44 -9.44 -7.42
N PHE A 74 -8.22 -10.18 -8.21
CA PHE A 74 -9.53 -9.73 -8.68
C PHE A 74 -10.41 -9.22 -7.53
N GLY A 75 -11.30 -8.25 -7.77
CA GLY A 75 -12.04 -7.56 -6.72
C GLY A 75 -13.06 -8.40 -5.96
N ILE A 76 -13.55 -9.51 -6.51
CA ILE A 76 -14.51 -10.42 -5.87
C ILE A 76 -13.79 -11.69 -5.44
N TYR A 77 -13.77 -11.98 -4.14
CA TYR A 77 -13.25 -13.26 -3.65
C TYR A 77 -14.18 -14.41 -4.00
N ARG A 78 -15.43 -14.36 -3.53
CA ARG A 78 -16.55 -15.27 -3.86
C ARG A 78 -17.86 -14.53 -3.82
N ASN A 79 -18.79 -14.93 -4.67
CA ASN A 79 -20.18 -14.45 -4.61
C ASN A 79 -20.93 -15.14 -3.48
N ARG A 80 -21.90 -14.47 -2.89
CA ARG A 80 -22.72 -15.02 -1.80
C ARG A 80 -23.48 -16.29 -2.19
N ARG A 81 -23.89 -16.41 -3.44
CA ARG A 81 -24.54 -17.63 -3.96
C ARG A 81 -23.64 -18.86 -3.92
N ASN A 82 -22.32 -18.69 -3.94
CA ASN A 82 -21.34 -19.76 -3.97
C ASN A 82 -20.73 -20.04 -2.58
N SER A 83 -20.87 -19.10 -1.63
CA SER A 83 -20.27 -19.24 -0.29
C SER A 83 -20.99 -18.36 0.74
N PRO A 84 -21.25 -18.88 1.98
CA PRO A 84 -21.84 -18.10 3.07
C PRO A 84 -21.04 -16.85 3.43
N ILE A 85 -19.71 -16.89 3.25
CA ILE A 85 -18.83 -15.74 3.48
C ILE A 85 -18.68 -14.86 2.23
N GLY A 86 -19.27 -15.21 1.10
CA GLY A 86 -19.18 -14.44 -0.15
C GLY A 86 -19.82 -13.06 -0.06
N SER A 87 -19.35 -12.14 -0.90
CA SER A 87 -19.96 -10.82 -1.06
C SER A 87 -21.27 -10.89 -1.86
N ASN A 88 -22.15 -9.91 -1.65
CA ASN A 88 -23.38 -9.80 -2.44
C ASN A 88 -23.07 -9.23 -3.84
N THR A 89 -22.49 -10.09 -4.67
CA THR A 89 -21.98 -9.79 -6.02
C THR A 89 -22.35 -10.89 -7.00
N PHE A 90 -22.20 -10.63 -8.31
CA PHE A 90 -22.58 -11.52 -9.41
C PHE A 90 -21.51 -11.54 -10.52
N GLY A 91 -20.24 -11.42 -10.19
CA GLY A 91 -19.13 -11.39 -11.14
C GLY A 91 -18.23 -12.62 -11.07
N LEU A 92 -17.18 -12.59 -11.86
CA LEU A 92 -16.06 -13.51 -11.81
C LEU A 92 -15.42 -13.48 -10.40
N GLN A 93 -14.89 -14.61 -9.95
CA GLN A 93 -14.44 -14.82 -8.58
C GLN A 93 -12.99 -15.31 -8.53
N ASN A 94 -12.23 -14.85 -7.54
CA ASN A 94 -10.88 -15.36 -7.31
C ASN A 94 -10.89 -16.87 -7.03
N TYR A 95 -11.69 -17.29 -6.05
CA TYR A 95 -11.64 -18.65 -5.53
C TYR A 95 -12.16 -19.70 -6.52
N ASP A 96 -13.32 -19.44 -7.11
CA ASP A 96 -14.01 -20.43 -7.94
C ASP A 96 -13.55 -20.39 -9.42
N ASP A 97 -13.25 -19.20 -9.96
CA ASP A 97 -12.98 -19.02 -11.39
C ASP A 97 -11.48 -18.89 -11.71
N LEU A 98 -10.70 -18.24 -10.82
CA LEU A 98 -9.26 -18.04 -10.98
C LEU A 98 -8.41 -18.97 -10.10
N TYR A 99 -9.06 -19.81 -9.30
CA TYR A 99 -8.43 -20.75 -8.37
C TYR A 99 -7.43 -20.10 -7.41
N ALA A 100 -7.75 -18.88 -6.98
CA ALA A 100 -6.93 -18.05 -6.11
C ALA A 100 -7.55 -17.95 -4.71
N ASP A 101 -7.01 -18.68 -3.73
CA ASP A 101 -7.44 -18.58 -2.33
C ASP A 101 -6.72 -17.47 -1.60
N VAL A 102 -7.08 -16.23 -1.93
CA VAL A 102 -6.45 -15.02 -1.39
C VAL A 102 -6.58 -14.92 0.13
N LEU A 103 -7.70 -15.36 0.71
CA LEU A 103 -7.86 -15.35 2.17
C LEU A 103 -6.89 -16.29 2.86
N LEU A 104 -6.62 -17.47 2.27
CA LEU A 104 -5.58 -18.38 2.76
C LEU A 104 -4.22 -17.66 2.79
N TRP A 105 -3.86 -16.94 1.74
CA TRP A 105 -2.55 -16.27 1.63
C TRP A 105 -2.40 -15.14 2.63
N VAL A 106 -3.44 -14.33 2.81
CA VAL A 106 -3.46 -13.23 3.80
C VAL A 106 -3.37 -13.80 5.22
N ASN A 107 -4.20 -14.80 5.55
CA ASN A 107 -4.31 -15.33 6.91
C ASN A 107 -3.07 -16.12 7.34
N ASN A 108 -2.40 -16.80 6.42
CA ASN A 108 -1.18 -17.57 6.70
C ASN A 108 0.11 -16.81 6.41
N GLY A 109 0.05 -15.55 5.99
CA GLY A 109 1.22 -14.73 5.76
C GLY A 109 2.07 -15.14 4.56
N PHE A 110 1.44 -15.71 3.51
CA PHE A 110 2.16 -16.01 2.26
C PHE A 110 2.49 -14.74 1.49
N ILE A 111 1.74 -13.68 1.73
CA ILE A 111 1.94 -12.34 1.17
C ILE A 111 2.04 -11.31 2.29
N ASP A 112 2.71 -10.19 2.04
CA ASP A 112 2.89 -9.11 3.02
C ASP A 112 1.80 -8.05 2.94
N TYR A 113 1.16 -7.87 1.77
CA TYR A 113 0.04 -6.95 1.59
C TYR A 113 -0.87 -7.41 0.45
N CYS A 114 -2.13 -6.98 0.52
CA CYS A 114 -3.15 -7.32 -0.45
C CYS A 114 -3.76 -6.06 -1.07
N VAL A 115 -3.98 -6.07 -2.40
CA VAL A 115 -4.52 -4.93 -3.15
C VAL A 115 -5.67 -5.40 -4.06
N PRO A 116 -6.83 -5.80 -3.52
CA PRO A 116 -7.94 -6.25 -4.36
C PRO A 116 -8.39 -5.17 -5.35
N GLN A 117 -8.59 -5.54 -6.60
CA GLN A 117 -8.95 -4.67 -7.72
C GLN A 117 -10.47 -4.36 -7.69
N ILE A 118 -10.88 -3.44 -6.83
CA ILE A 118 -12.28 -3.01 -6.75
C ILE A 118 -12.53 -1.89 -7.78
N TYR A 119 -12.49 -2.24 -9.06
CA TYR A 119 -12.47 -1.27 -10.16
C TYR A 119 -13.85 -0.70 -10.53
N TRP A 120 -14.92 -1.13 -9.87
CA TRP A 120 -16.28 -0.68 -10.16
C TRP A 120 -16.64 0.63 -9.46
N GLU A 121 -17.72 1.23 -9.94
CA GLU A 121 -18.34 2.40 -9.31
C GLU A 121 -19.17 2.00 -8.09
N ILE A 122 -19.43 2.97 -7.21
CA ILE A 122 -20.44 2.86 -6.17
C ILE A 122 -21.80 2.76 -6.87
N GLY A 123 -22.61 1.77 -6.51
CA GLY A 123 -23.90 1.50 -7.11
C GLY A 123 -23.86 0.55 -8.32
N ASN A 124 -22.71 -0.06 -8.64
CA ASN A 124 -22.64 -1.08 -9.68
C ASN A 124 -23.51 -2.30 -9.31
N ARG A 125 -24.38 -2.71 -10.22
CA ARG A 125 -25.38 -3.79 -9.96
C ARG A 125 -24.74 -5.15 -9.67
N ALA A 126 -23.64 -5.46 -10.32
CA ALA A 126 -22.98 -6.77 -10.23
C ALA A 126 -21.86 -6.79 -9.17
N ALA A 127 -21.19 -5.67 -8.95
CA ALA A 127 -19.98 -5.59 -8.13
C ALA A 127 -19.86 -4.19 -7.49
N ASP A 128 -20.81 -3.84 -6.62
CA ASP A 128 -20.83 -2.54 -5.97
C ASP A 128 -19.57 -2.31 -5.13
N TYR A 129 -18.92 -1.18 -5.38
CA TYR A 129 -17.70 -0.76 -4.68
C TYR A 129 -17.86 -0.74 -3.15
N LYS A 130 -18.98 -0.19 -2.64
CA LYS A 130 -19.24 -0.12 -1.20
C LYS A 130 -19.35 -1.51 -0.58
N THR A 131 -20.06 -2.41 -1.24
CA THR A 131 -20.21 -3.82 -0.82
C THR A 131 -18.84 -4.50 -0.75
N LEU A 132 -18.00 -4.30 -1.78
CA LEU A 132 -16.70 -4.96 -1.87
C LEU A 132 -15.69 -4.41 -0.86
N ILE A 133 -15.58 -3.09 -0.67
CA ILE A 133 -14.63 -2.54 0.31
C ILE A 133 -14.99 -2.97 1.75
N GLN A 134 -16.29 -3.01 2.08
CA GLN A 134 -16.76 -3.50 3.38
C GLN A 134 -16.43 -4.98 3.57
N TRP A 135 -16.59 -5.77 2.52
CA TRP A 135 -16.26 -7.20 2.55
C TRP A 135 -14.76 -7.42 2.77
N TRP A 136 -13.91 -6.78 1.97
CA TRP A 136 -12.44 -6.90 2.12
C TRP A 136 -11.96 -6.38 3.47
N ASN A 137 -12.50 -5.26 3.95
CA ASN A 137 -12.19 -4.73 5.28
C ASN A 137 -12.51 -5.74 6.40
N LYS A 138 -13.58 -6.51 6.24
CA LYS A 138 -13.98 -7.53 7.23
C LYS A 138 -13.09 -8.76 7.22
N TYR A 139 -12.69 -9.24 6.03
CA TYR A 139 -12.10 -10.58 5.89
C TYR A 139 -10.59 -10.60 5.63
N ALA A 140 -9.97 -9.51 5.22
CA ALA A 140 -8.55 -9.44 4.86
C ALA A 140 -7.67 -8.63 5.84
N GLY A 141 -8.01 -8.60 7.13
CA GLY A 141 -7.37 -7.73 8.12
C GLY A 141 -6.02 -8.21 8.68
N ASN A 142 -5.55 -9.42 8.37
CA ASN A 142 -4.30 -9.96 8.93
C ASN A 142 -3.02 -9.46 8.23
N ARG A 143 -3.18 -8.76 7.12
CA ARG A 143 -2.10 -8.09 6.37
C ARG A 143 -2.56 -6.71 5.93
N PRO A 144 -1.65 -5.76 5.74
CA PRO A 144 -1.99 -4.47 5.16
C PRO A 144 -2.87 -4.61 3.93
N LEU A 145 -4.04 -3.96 3.96
CA LEU A 145 -5.03 -3.95 2.89
C LEU A 145 -5.00 -2.58 2.22
N TYR A 146 -4.73 -2.55 0.93
CA TYR A 146 -4.90 -1.39 0.08
C TYR A 146 -6.03 -1.66 -0.90
N ILE A 147 -6.69 -0.64 -1.40
CA ILE A 147 -7.76 -0.81 -2.38
C ILE A 147 -7.24 -0.42 -3.75
N GLY A 148 -7.28 -1.37 -4.70
CA GLY A 148 -7.05 -1.11 -6.11
C GLY A 148 -8.27 -0.41 -6.72
N GLU A 149 -8.07 0.78 -7.30
CA GLU A 149 -9.13 1.58 -7.89
C GLU A 149 -8.87 1.91 -9.34
N ASP A 150 -9.90 1.75 -10.18
CA ASP A 150 -9.94 2.31 -11.53
C ASP A 150 -10.31 3.80 -11.42
N ILE A 151 -9.29 4.64 -11.59
CA ILE A 151 -9.45 6.09 -11.44
C ILE A 151 -10.17 6.73 -12.63
N GLU A 152 -10.08 6.13 -13.82
CA GLU A 152 -10.82 6.60 -15.00
C GLU A 152 -12.31 6.36 -14.82
N ARG A 153 -12.71 5.17 -14.37
CA ARG A 153 -14.08 4.86 -14.02
C ARG A 153 -14.59 5.75 -12.89
N THR A 154 -13.76 5.97 -11.85
CA THR A 154 -14.08 6.89 -10.75
C THR A 154 -14.36 8.31 -11.25
N ALA A 155 -13.64 8.77 -12.28
CA ALA A 155 -13.88 10.08 -12.92
C ALA A 155 -15.18 10.16 -13.71
N LYS A 156 -15.59 9.05 -14.34
CA LYS A 156 -16.77 9.01 -15.23
C LYS A 156 -18.10 8.97 -14.49
N TYR A 157 -18.14 8.38 -13.30
CA TYR A 157 -19.39 8.18 -12.56
C TYR A 157 -19.63 9.30 -11.54
N PRO A 158 -20.88 9.80 -11.42
CA PRO A 158 -21.22 10.86 -10.47
C PRO A 158 -21.18 10.34 -9.02
N ASP A 159 -20.79 11.21 -8.09
CA ASP A 159 -20.89 10.94 -6.64
C ASP A 159 -22.38 10.77 -6.26
N PRO A 160 -22.76 9.69 -5.56
CA PRO A 160 -24.15 9.44 -5.16
C PRO A 160 -24.78 10.54 -4.29
N VAL A 161 -23.95 11.30 -3.57
CA VAL A 161 -24.40 12.38 -2.67
C VAL A 161 -24.34 13.74 -3.39
N ASN A 162 -23.37 13.95 -4.27
CA ASN A 162 -23.21 15.17 -5.04
C ASN A 162 -23.03 14.85 -6.52
N PRO A 163 -24.11 14.72 -7.29
CA PRO A 163 -24.06 14.33 -8.70
C PRO A 163 -23.27 15.28 -9.63
N ARG A 164 -22.92 16.47 -9.16
CA ARG A 164 -22.04 17.41 -9.89
C ARG A 164 -20.56 17.09 -9.76
N SER A 165 -20.21 16.13 -8.90
CA SER A 165 -18.84 15.68 -8.66
C SER A 165 -18.67 14.22 -9.12
N HIS A 166 -17.44 13.81 -9.40
CA HIS A 166 -17.08 12.40 -9.59
C HIS A 166 -17.05 11.63 -8.27
N GLN A 167 -16.90 10.27 -8.32
CA GLN A 167 -17.02 9.42 -7.14
C GLN A 167 -15.81 9.44 -6.17
N LEU A 168 -14.70 10.10 -6.48
CA LEU A 168 -13.52 10.10 -5.60
C LEU A 168 -13.82 10.58 -4.17
N PRO A 169 -14.59 11.66 -3.94
CA PRO A 169 -14.97 12.06 -2.59
C PRO A 169 -15.77 11.01 -1.83
N ALA A 170 -16.72 10.32 -2.50
CA ALA A 170 -17.51 9.27 -1.88
C ALA A 170 -16.67 8.05 -1.51
N LYS A 171 -15.79 7.61 -2.41
CA LYS A 171 -14.85 6.51 -2.16
C LYS A 171 -13.90 6.85 -1.00
N HIS A 172 -13.36 8.07 -0.97
CA HIS A 172 -12.51 8.52 0.14
C HIS A 172 -13.24 8.50 1.49
N ARG A 173 -14.50 8.96 1.56
CA ARG A 173 -15.32 8.84 2.77
C ARG A 173 -15.51 7.40 3.21
N LEU A 174 -15.68 6.45 2.27
CA LEU A 174 -15.77 5.02 2.60
C LEU A 174 -14.45 4.51 3.18
N HIS A 175 -13.30 4.87 2.62
CA HIS A 175 -11.98 4.49 3.16
C HIS A 175 -11.81 4.91 4.62
N GLN A 176 -12.20 6.13 4.96
CA GLN A 176 -12.11 6.66 6.32
C GLN A 176 -12.96 5.88 7.34
N GLN A 177 -13.96 5.14 6.89
CA GLN A 177 -14.81 4.29 7.72
C GLN A 177 -14.26 2.86 7.87
N MET A 178 -13.20 2.51 7.16
CA MET A 178 -12.65 1.15 7.09
C MET A 178 -11.37 1.05 7.93
N ASN A 179 -11.44 0.36 9.07
CA ASN A 179 -10.32 0.27 10.02
C ASN A 179 -9.09 -0.49 9.47
N ASN A 180 -9.29 -1.42 8.52
CA ASN A 180 -8.23 -2.25 7.98
C ASN A 180 -7.68 -1.73 6.64
N VAL A 181 -8.36 -0.79 5.98
CA VAL A 181 -7.90 -0.18 4.73
C VAL A 181 -6.85 0.88 5.03
N GLN A 182 -5.62 0.66 4.57
CA GLN A 182 -4.46 1.50 4.86
C GLN A 182 -4.08 2.45 3.73
N GLY A 183 -4.76 2.36 2.58
CA GLY A 183 -4.52 3.25 1.45
C GLY A 183 -5.13 2.72 0.16
N THR A 184 -4.78 3.38 -0.95
CA THR A 184 -5.24 3.06 -2.30
C THR A 184 -4.10 2.90 -3.26
N VAL A 185 -4.32 2.05 -4.27
CA VAL A 185 -3.45 1.92 -5.46
C VAL A 185 -4.29 2.26 -6.68
N LEU A 186 -3.91 3.30 -7.39
CA LEU A 186 -4.70 3.83 -8.50
C LEU A 186 -4.28 3.20 -9.83
N TRP A 187 -5.21 2.60 -10.52
CA TRP A 187 -5.10 2.17 -11.90
C TRP A 187 -5.83 3.20 -12.78
N TYR A 188 -5.18 3.87 -13.72
CA TYR A 188 -3.74 3.88 -13.91
C TYR A 188 -3.22 5.32 -13.80
N ALA A 189 -1.91 5.47 -13.56
CA ALA A 189 -1.29 6.75 -13.22
C ALA A 189 -1.52 7.87 -14.25
N GLN A 190 -1.61 7.55 -15.54
CA GLN A 190 -1.81 8.52 -16.63
C GLN A 190 -3.10 9.35 -16.44
N THR A 191 -4.20 8.71 -16.01
CA THR A 191 -5.46 9.41 -15.75
C THR A 191 -5.33 10.52 -14.70
N ALA A 192 -4.54 10.25 -13.64
CA ALA A 192 -4.25 11.25 -12.62
C ALA A 192 -3.29 12.33 -13.13
N ALA A 193 -2.26 11.95 -13.91
CA ALA A 193 -1.28 12.86 -14.48
C ALA A 193 -1.95 13.83 -15.48
N ASP A 194 -2.83 13.32 -16.33
CA ASP A 194 -3.60 14.09 -17.32
C ASP A 194 -4.76 14.88 -16.71
N ASN A 195 -4.98 14.74 -15.40
CA ASN A 195 -6.03 15.41 -14.64
C ASN A 195 -7.45 15.17 -15.20
N VAL A 196 -7.72 13.97 -15.69
CA VAL A 196 -9.04 13.60 -16.24
C VAL A 196 -10.12 13.83 -15.17
N GLY A 197 -11.20 14.51 -15.53
CA GLY A 197 -12.28 14.82 -14.59
C GLY A 197 -11.84 15.62 -13.35
N ASN A 198 -10.72 16.36 -13.43
CA ASN A 198 -10.13 17.12 -12.31
C ASN A 198 -9.64 16.24 -11.14
N ILE A 199 -9.43 14.95 -11.37
CA ILE A 199 -9.01 14.01 -10.31
C ILE A 199 -7.60 14.29 -9.81
N GLY A 200 -6.62 14.53 -10.71
CA GLY A 200 -5.25 14.82 -10.33
C GLY A 200 -5.15 16.07 -9.43
N HIS A 201 -5.90 17.12 -9.77
CA HIS A 201 -6.02 18.33 -8.94
C HIS A 201 -6.62 18.00 -7.56
N THR A 202 -7.72 17.23 -7.54
CA THR A 202 -8.42 16.84 -6.31
C THR A 202 -7.52 16.01 -5.38
N LEU A 203 -6.80 15.03 -5.92
CA LEU A 203 -5.82 14.25 -5.15
C LEU A 203 -4.75 15.16 -4.55
N ARG A 204 -4.07 15.98 -5.36
CA ARG A 204 -2.94 16.81 -4.94
C ARG A 204 -3.32 17.86 -3.90
N ASN A 205 -4.47 18.50 -4.04
CA ASN A 205 -4.81 19.67 -3.23
C ASN A 205 -5.70 19.35 -2.02
N TYR A 206 -6.35 18.18 -2.02
CA TYR A 206 -7.27 17.80 -0.94
C TYR A 206 -6.86 16.51 -0.25
N TYR A 207 -6.79 15.37 -0.97
CA TYR A 207 -6.63 14.06 -0.33
C TYR A 207 -5.17 13.68 -0.06
N TRP A 208 -4.24 14.03 -0.94
CA TRP A 208 -2.81 13.76 -0.82
C TRP A 208 -1.98 15.04 -0.66
N LYS A 209 -2.58 16.06 -0.08
CA LYS A 209 -1.96 17.36 0.13
C LYS A 209 -0.70 17.29 1.00
N TYR A 210 -0.67 16.39 1.95
CA TYR A 210 0.45 16.20 2.86
C TYR A 210 1.17 14.88 2.55
N PRO A 211 2.51 14.84 2.68
CA PRO A 211 3.26 13.59 2.63
C PRO A 211 2.76 12.63 3.72
N ALA A 212 2.85 11.33 3.46
CA ALA A 212 2.54 10.29 4.43
C ALA A 212 3.68 9.27 4.51
N LEU A 213 3.88 8.71 5.70
CA LEU A 213 4.74 7.54 5.86
C LEU A 213 3.97 6.29 5.42
N PRO A 214 4.64 5.31 4.79
CA PRO A 214 4.00 4.05 4.46
C PRO A 214 3.60 3.30 5.74
N PRO A 215 2.51 2.51 5.70
CA PRO A 215 2.10 1.68 6.80
C PRO A 215 3.20 0.73 7.26
N LEU A 216 3.28 0.51 8.57
CA LEU A 216 4.25 -0.38 9.19
C LEU A 216 3.93 -1.85 8.89
N MET A 217 4.98 -2.67 8.78
CA MET A 217 4.90 -4.12 8.63
C MET A 217 5.73 -4.80 9.74
N PRO A 218 5.24 -4.79 11.00
CA PRO A 218 6.02 -5.25 12.15
C PRO A 218 6.36 -6.74 12.12
N PHE A 219 5.68 -7.52 11.30
CA PHE A 219 5.99 -8.94 11.06
C PHE A 219 7.23 -9.13 10.17
N LEU A 220 7.66 -8.13 9.38
CA LEU A 220 8.94 -8.13 8.66
C LEU A 220 10.07 -7.62 9.56
N ASP A 221 9.88 -6.46 10.19
CA ASP A 221 10.76 -5.90 11.20
C ASP A 221 10.01 -4.89 12.08
N ASN A 222 10.35 -4.87 13.38
CA ASN A 222 9.74 -3.97 14.36
C ASN A 222 10.77 -3.11 15.10
N LYS A 223 11.99 -2.98 14.58
CA LYS A 223 13.09 -2.26 15.22
C LYS A 223 13.47 -1.01 14.46
N ALA A 224 13.11 0.12 15.03
CA ALA A 224 13.43 1.41 14.48
C ALA A 224 14.92 1.76 14.55
N PRO A 225 15.45 2.54 13.58
CA PRO A 225 16.80 3.10 13.64
C PRO A 225 16.99 4.02 14.86
N LYS A 226 18.24 4.20 15.25
CA LYS A 226 18.60 5.20 16.26
C LYS A 226 18.34 6.63 15.73
N ALA A 227 18.24 7.59 16.64
CA ALA A 227 18.11 9.00 16.27
C ALA A 227 19.30 9.49 15.44
N VAL A 228 19.04 10.43 14.52
CA VAL A 228 20.08 11.11 13.74
C VAL A 228 21.08 11.83 14.65
N LYS A 229 22.31 12.05 14.17
CA LYS A 229 23.36 12.74 14.91
C LYS A 229 23.68 14.09 14.30
N SER A 230 24.26 14.99 15.09
CA SER A 230 24.82 16.27 14.63
C SER A 230 23.84 17.11 13.80
N LEU A 231 22.56 17.17 14.21
CA LEU A 231 21.56 17.98 13.53
C LEU A 231 21.89 19.47 13.65
N LYS A 232 22.10 20.14 12.51
CA LYS A 232 22.50 21.56 12.40
C LYS A 232 21.66 22.29 11.38
N ILE A 233 21.65 23.63 11.45
CA ILE A 233 21.18 24.53 10.39
C ILE A 233 22.38 25.31 9.93
N GLU A 234 22.65 25.29 8.65
CA GLU A 234 23.75 25.98 7.98
C GLU A 234 23.15 27.00 7.00
N TRP A 235 23.62 28.24 7.06
CA TRP A 235 23.24 29.27 6.12
C TRP A 235 24.19 29.22 4.93
N THR A 236 23.67 28.90 3.76
CA THR A 236 24.44 28.79 2.52
C THR A 236 24.02 29.86 1.52
N ALA A 237 24.78 30.05 0.45
CA ALA A 237 24.40 30.95 -0.65
C ALA A 237 23.03 30.54 -1.29
N GLN A 238 22.58 29.28 -1.12
CA GLN A 238 21.29 28.82 -1.61
C GLN A 238 20.17 28.93 -0.57
N GLY A 239 20.44 29.47 0.60
CA GLY A 239 19.54 29.61 1.73
C GLY A 239 19.83 28.64 2.88
N PRO A 240 18.93 28.60 3.87
CA PRO A 240 19.11 27.76 5.06
C PRO A 240 18.99 26.25 4.73
N MET A 241 19.95 25.48 5.23
CA MET A 241 20.06 24.05 5.00
C MET A 241 20.07 23.31 6.33
N LEU A 242 19.14 22.38 6.51
CA LEU A 242 19.16 21.43 7.61
C LEU A 242 20.09 20.28 7.24
N THR A 243 21.09 19.97 8.08
CA THR A 243 22.07 18.90 7.85
C THR A 243 22.17 18.01 9.09
N TRP A 244 22.46 16.74 8.88
CA TRP A 244 22.63 15.77 9.95
C TRP A 244 23.58 14.64 9.54
N LYS A 245 23.92 13.79 10.50
CA LYS A 245 24.63 12.51 10.25
C LYS A 245 23.67 11.36 10.47
N ALA A 246 23.65 10.41 9.56
CA ALA A 246 22.90 9.17 9.73
C ALA A 246 23.36 8.44 11.02
N PRO A 247 22.46 7.76 11.73
CA PRO A 247 22.83 6.93 12.84
C PRO A 247 23.66 5.73 12.36
N LYS A 248 24.60 5.28 13.18
CA LYS A 248 25.27 4.00 12.90
C LYS A 248 24.26 2.88 13.12
N ALA A 249 24.13 1.99 12.16
CA ALA A 249 23.38 0.76 12.30
C ALA A 249 23.96 -0.08 13.44
N SER A 250 23.15 -0.93 14.04
CA SER A 250 23.63 -1.99 14.90
C SER A 250 24.37 -3.05 14.08
N ARG A 251 24.89 -4.09 14.71
CA ARG A 251 25.53 -5.22 13.99
C ARG A 251 24.57 -6.07 13.17
N ARG A 252 23.27 -5.76 13.16
CA ARG A 252 22.26 -6.44 12.34
C ARG A 252 22.37 -5.96 10.88
N LYS A 253 22.29 -6.92 9.96
CA LYS A 253 22.63 -6.71 8.56
C LYS A 253 21.70 -5.74 7.80
N TRP A 254 20.44 -5.49 8.25
CA TRP A 254 19.51 -4.62 7.53
C TRP A 254 18.44 -3.91 8.42
N GLY A 255 17.97 -4.54 9.51
CA GLY A 255 16.74 -4.15 10.23
C GLY A 255 16.73 -2.74 10.82
N ASP A 256 17.85 -2.18 11.29
CA ASP A 256 17.90 -0.83 11.88
C ASP A 256 18.80 0.14 11.08
N VAL A 257 19.05 -0.17 9.82
CA VAL A 257 19.79 0.72 8.92
C VAL A 257 18.87 1.85 8.45
N ALA A 258 19.24 3.08 8.80
CA ALA A 258 18.53 4.25 8.28
C ALA A 258 18.76 4.41 6.78
N THR A 259 17.69 4.38 6.01
CA THR A 259 17.70 4.54 4.55
C THR A 259 17.04 5.81 4.08
N ARG A 260 16.13 6.37 4.90
CA ARG A 260 15.38 7.60 4.63
C ARG A 260 15.26 8.42 5.90
N PHE A 261 14.89 9.68 5.76
CA PHE A 261 14.70 10.60 6.89
C PHE A 261 13.41 11.37 6.69
N ALA A 262 12.56 11.39 7.73
CA ALA A 262 11.38 12.23 7.74
C ALA A 262 11.70 13.57 8.41
N ILE A 263 11.24 14.65 7.80
CA ILE A 263 11.43 16.02 8.25
C ILE A 263 10.08 16.60 8.66
N TYR A 264 9.96 16.98 9.92
CA TYR A 264 8.77 17.62 10.47
C TYR A 264 9.05 19.07 10.81
N ARG A 265 8.04 19.92 10.71
CA ARG A 265 8.09 21.33 11.07
C ARG A 265 6.97 21.67 12.03
N PHE A 266 7.32 22.34 13.11
CA PHE A 266 6.40 22.84 14.13
C PHE A 266 6.67 24.33 14.37
N GLU A 267 5.66 25.09 14.76
CA GLU A 267 5.87 26.44 15.28
C GLU A 267 6.76 26.38 16.54
N LYS A 268 7.68 27.35 16.69
CA LYS A 268 8.59 27.36 17.85
C LYS A 268 7.78 27.47 19.15
N GLY A 269 8.01 26.57 20.07
CA GLY A 269 7.31 26.51 21.36
C GLY A 269 6.04 25.66 21.36
N SER A 270 5.53 25.23 20.20
CA SER A 270 4.40 24.32 20.16
C SER A 270 4.77 22.90 20.60
N ARG A 271 3.76 22.13 21.00
CA ARG A 271 3.93 20.70 21.33
C ARG A 271 4.33 19.93 20.06
N ILE A 272 5.41 19.16 20.16
CA ILE A 272 5.83 18.26 19.08
C ILE A 272 4.96 17.01 19.08
N ASN A 273 4.23 16.80 17.99
CA ASN A 273 3.42 15.60 17.76
C ASN A 273 3.72 15.06 16.34
N LEU A 274 4.48 13.99 16.25
CA LEU A 274 4.86 13.38 14.96
C LEU A 274 3.67 12.71 14.24
N ASN A 275 2.55 12.48 14.94
CA ASN A 275 1.32 11.99 14.33
C ASN A 275 0.48 13.10 13.68
N ASP A 276 0.89 14.36 13.81
CA ASP A 276 0.27 15.47 13.09
C ASP A 276 0.67 15.40 11.60
N VAL A 277 -0.26 15.00 10.77
CA VAL A 277 -0.05 14.86 9.32
C VAL A 277 0.38 16.15 8.65
N THR A 278 0.03 17.31 9.20
CA THR A 278 0.39 18.63 8.66
C THR A 278 1.84 19.01 8.95
N ALA A 279 2.44 18.37 9.94
CA ALA A 279 3.81 18.65 10.36
C ALA A 279 4.86 18.01 9.44
N LEU A 280 4.55 16.87 8.81
CA LEU A 280 5.47 16.17 7.91
C LEU A 280 5.67 16.99 6.63
N GLN A 281 6.91 17.43 6.39
CA GLN A 281 7.26 18.28 5.25
C GLN A 281 7.83 17.46 4.08
N ALA A 282 8.65 16.46 4.38
CA ALA A 282 9.29 15.63 3.37
C ALA A 282 9.83 14.31 3.95
N VAL A 283 10.03 13.33 3.07
CA VAL A 283 10.86 12.15 3.31
C VAL A 283 11.99 12.16 2.29
N VAL A 284 13.23 12.15 2.74
CA VAL A 284 14.42 12.28 1.90
C VAL A 284 15.40 11.13 2.10
N TYR A 285 16.17 10.80 1.07
CA TYR A 285 17.22 9.77 1.13
C TYR A 285 18.57 10.31 1.60
N GLY A 286 18.82 11.60 1.37
CA GLY A 286 20.08 12.26 1.78
C GLY A 286 20.05 12.75 3.23
N THR A 287 21.18 13.26 3.68
CA THR A 287 21.37 13.79 5.05
C THR A 287 21.35 15.34 5.09
N ARG A 288 20.63 15.94 4.15
CA ARG A 288 20.42 17.40 4.08
C ARG A 288 19.05 17.70 3.47
N TYR A 289 18.47 18.81 3.90
CA TYR A 289 17.17 19.30 3.41
C TYR A 289 17.18 20.83 3.37
N LYS A 290 16.83 21.40 2.21
CA LYS A 290 16.73 22.85 2.05
C LYS A 290 15.47 23.35 2.76
N LEU A 291 15.63 24.24 3.73
CA LEU A 291 14.50 24.84 4.43
C LEU A 291 13.88 25.95 3.57
N PRO A 292 12.56 26.11 3.55
CA PRO A 292 11.94 27.29 3.00
C PRO A 292 12.34 28.50 3.88
N TYR A 293 12.81 29.59 3.24
CA TYR A 293 13.00 30.86 3.94
C TYR A 293 11.64 31.52 4.17
N LEU A 294 11.27 31.69 5.42
CA LEU A 294 9.99 32.26 5.83
C LEU A 294 10.27 33.44 6.78
N LYS A 295 10.38 34.64 6.19
CA LYS A 295 10.73 35.88 6.92
C LYS A 295 9.90 36.05 8.19
N ASP A 296 10.54 36.45 9.28
CA ASP A 296 9.95 36.71 10.60
C ASP A 296 9.23 35.51 11.25
N ARG A 297 9.53 34.30 10.78
CA ARG A 297 8.97 33.06 11.34
C ARG A 297 9.99 32.30 12.17
N LYS A 298 9.50 31.62 13.19
CA LYS A 298 10.30 30.78 14.09
C LYS A 298 9.76 29.37 14.14
N TYR A 299 10.58 28.40 13.73
CA TYR A 299 10.17 27.01 13.67
C TYR A 299 11.09 26.08 14.45
N THR A 300 10.57 24.95 14.87
CA THR A 300 11.33 23.79 15.32
C THR A 300 11.19 22.67 14.29
N TYR A 301 12.31 22.29 13.68
CA TYR A 301 12.37 21.12 12.82
C TYR A 301 12.75 19.90 13.61
N VAL A 302 12.11 18.77 13.29
CA VAL A 302 12.44 17.45 13.83
C VAL A 302 12.84 16.55 12.68
N VAL A 303 13.95 15.83 12.84
CA VAL A 303 14.39 14.81 11.88
C VAL A 303 14.39 13.46 12.55
N THR A 304 13.70 12.51 11.94
CA THR A 304 13.71 11.10 12.33
C THR A 304 14.41 10.27 11.26
N ALA A 305 14.88 9.08 11.62
CA ALA A 305 15.44 8.13 10.69
C ALA A 305 14.45 6.99 10.45
N LEU A 306 14.29 6.58 9.20
CA LEU A 306 13.44 5.50 8.77
C LEU A 306 14.28 4.37 8.20
N ASP A 307 13.95 3.13 8.53
CA ASP A 307 14.51 1.94 7.88
C ASP A 307 13.77 1.60 6.57
N ARG A 308 14.09 0.46 5.97
CA ARG A 308 13.50 0.00 4.69
C ARG A 308 12.02 -0.37 4.81
N VAL A 309 11.57 -0.84 5.96
CA VAL A 309 10.17 -1.23 6.17
C VAL A 309 9.33 -0.11 6.80
N GLY A 310 9.93 1.04 7.06
CA GLY A 310 9.23 2.24 7.52
C GLY A 310 9.23 2.44 9.03
N ASN A 311 9.95 1.62 9.83
CA ASN A 311 10.07 1.88 11.25
C ASN A 311 10.76 3.22 11.49
N GLU A 312 10.14 4.07 12.32
CA GLU A 312 10.58 5.43 12.59
C GLU A 312 11.31 5.54 13.93
N GLY A 313 12.54 6.02 13.89
CA GLY A 313 13.38 6.25 15.06
C GLY A 313 13.00 7.51 15.84
N LYS A 314 13.58 7.68 17.02
CA LYS A 314 13.37 8.89 17.83
C LYS A 314 13.81 10.15 17.09
N GLY A 315 13.01 11.20 17.17
CA GLY A 315 13.27 12.49 16.54
C GLY A 315 14.38 13.28 17.26
N LYS A 316 15.20 13.96 16.48
CA LYS A 316 16.12 15.00 16.96
C LYS A 316 15.65 16.36 16.48
N LYS A 317 15.63 17.37 17.37
CA LYS A 317 15.06 18.67 17.06
C LYS A 317 16.13 19.77 16.95
N LYS A 318 15.86 20.78 16.10
CA LYS A 318 16.62 22.02 15.98
C LYS A 318 15.68 23.18 15.64
N SER A 319 15.77 24.27 16.38
CA SER A 319 14.99 25.47 16.10
C SER A 319 15.77 26.45 15.23
N VAL A 320 15.02 27.24 14.46
CA VAL A 320 15.51 28.32 13.60
C VAL A 320 14.58 29.54 13.72
N SER A 321 15.16 30.71 13.60
CA SER A 321 14.45 31.98 13.38
C SER A 321 14.94 32.52 12.04
N PHE A 322 14.00 32.86 11.16
CA PHE A 322 14.30 33.44 9.84
C PHE A 322 14.19 34.95 9.87
#